data_168b952acbefca5e9cf8ce862e507a42
#
_entry.id   168b952acbefca5e9cf8ce862e507a42
#
_cell.length_a   1.000
_cell.length_b   1.000
_cell.length_c   1.000
_cell.angle_alpha   90.00
_cell.angle_beta   90.00
_cell.angle_gamma   90.00
#
_symmetry.space_group_name_H-M   'P 1'
#
loop_
_entity.id
_entity.type
_entity.pdbx_description
1 polymer ?
#
loop_
_entity_poly.entity_id
_entity_poly.type
_entity_poly.pdbx_seq_one_letter_code
_entity_poly.pdbx_strand_id
1 'polypeptide(L)'
;MGLKFYGIQKGDSVAIHSENRPEWFIADIGIQSIGAVSVGLYPTNPSSEVEYLLSHSESKILFAEDQEQVDKALEVIDQLPKLEKIIYFEDRGLYSYDHPKLMRFDEFLDLGKSEYESFPEYVDQQLENLEDDDVAFLVYTSGTTGKPKGSMITHGNIAWVATQIPNFSLVENVKSKEPQFLSYLPLCHIFGRLIDLLVASHTMATINFAESIDTVQSDLVEIQPTIFPAVPRILERMHSGAMVRMKDATFLKRQLFKISMFLGNIAAERKLNKSFNDPIAKILLGIGWLLSFRTLKKKLGLSKAETAISGAAPIAPEILKFFLALGVPIFEGYGMTENCGFATGNNEKKIKLGTVGVPNHGMEVKLAEDGEVLTRGGAVFKGYFKNEEATKEVIDEEGWLHTGDVGVFEGEFLKIVDRKKDIIITSGGKNVSPQEIENKIKISPFIKDAIVIGDKRKFLSALVAIEFDTVSNWALRKNIPHTTYRDLSEKKEVQDLVWKEIIKANEQTSTLEIRKFRMIPKELDHEDGELTATQKIKRNVLIEQFSELIEEMYS
;
A
#
# COMPACT_ATOMS: atom_id res chain seq x y z
N MET A 1 -6.56 4.93 30.19
CA MET A 1 -6.65 5.66 31.50
C MET A 1 -5.96 7.03 31.42
N GLY A 2 -4.74 7.20 30.88
CA GLY A 2 -4.14 8.53 30.68
C GLY A 2 -5.01 9.49 29.86
N LEU A 3 -5.72 9.00 28.84
CA LEU A 3 -6.69 9.81 28.08
C LEU A 3 -7.84 10.32 28.95
N LYS A 4 -8.34 9.47 29.87
CA LYS A 4 -9.37 9.86 30.85
C LYS A 4 -8.89 11.01 31.75
N PHE A 5 -7.62 10.98 32.19
CA PHE A 5 -7.02 12.06 32.99
C PHE A 5 -7.11 13.42 32.28
N TYR A 6 -6.93 13.43 30.94
CA TYR A 6 -7.08 14.64 30.12
C TYR A 6 -8.53 14.90 29.67
N GLY A 7 -9.52 14.21 30.23
CA GLY A 7 -10.93 14.45 29.95
C GLY A 7 -11.39 14.03 28.55
N ILE A 8 -10.63 13.17 27.87
CA ILE A 8 -11.02 12.61 26.58
C ILE A 8 -12.26 11.71 26.77
N GLN A 9 -13.26 11.95 25.96
CA GLN A 9 -14.55 11.26 26.01
C GLN A 9 -14.84 10.54 24.70
N LYS A 10 -15.89 9.71 24.71
CA LYS A 10 -16.45 9.06 23.51
C LYS A 10 -16.70 10.10 22.42
N GLY A 11 -16.21 9.84 21.22
CA GLY A 11 -16.30 10.71 20.05
C GLY A 11 -15.24 11.80 19.93
N ASP A 12 -14.42 12.04 20.97
CA ASP A 12 -13.29 12.97 20.86
C ASP A 12 -12.18 12.37 19.99
N SER A 13 -11.53 13.20 19.18
CA SER A 13 -10.42 12.74 18.32
C SER A 13 -9.08 12.85 19.03
N VAL A 14 -8.25 11.81 18.84
CA VAL A 14 -6.88 11.73 19.31
C VAL A 14 -6.00 11.26 18.14
N ALA A 15 -4.95 12.02 17.84
CA ALA A 15 -4.10 11.78 16.69
C ALA A 15 -2.84 10.96 17.04
N ILE A 16 -2.33 10.21 16.05
CA ILE A 16 -1.06 9.49 16.13
C ILE A 16 -0.25 9.82 14.88
N HIS A 17 0.95 10.39 15.08
CA HIS A 17 1.89 10.77 14.02
C HIS A 17 3.21 10.02 14.25
N SER A 18 3.31 8.84 13.68
CA SER A 18 4.44 7.92 13.94
C SER A 18 4.54 6.83 12.88
N GLU A 19 5.76 6.35 12.65
CA GLU A 19 5.99 5.07 11.99
C GLU A 19 5.39 3.91 12.78
N ASN A 20 5.38 2.72 12.18
CA ASN A 20 4.86 1.52 12.82
C ASN A 20 5.74 1.09 13.99
N ARG A 21 5.17 1.05 15.20
CA ARG A 21 5.85 0.66 16.43
C ARG A 21 4.86 0.18 17.49
N PRO A 22 5.30 -0.53 18.54
CA PRO A 22 4.39 -1.03 19.59
C PRO A 22 3.54 0.06 20.24
N GLU A 23 4.12 1.25 20.48
CA GLU A 23 3.44 2.38 21.10
C GLU A 23 2.30 2.90 20.23
N TRP A 24 2.42 2.82 18.91
CA TRP A 24 1.34 3.13 17.98
C TRP A 24 0.10 2.26 18.25
N PHE A 25 0.29 0.93 18.37
CA PHE A 25 -0.77 -0.01 18.69
C PHE A 25 -1.37 0.25 20.06
N ILE A 26 -0.53 0.50 21.08
CA ILE A 26 -0.99 0.79 22.45
C ILE A 26 -1.85 2.04 22.48
N ALA A 27 -1.43 3.11 21.79
CA ALA A 27 -2.18 4.36 21.69
C ALA A 27 -3.51 4.14 20.95
N ASP A 28 -3.48 3.49 19.78
CA ASP A 28 -4.67 3.26 18.94
C ASP A 28 -5.74 2.43 19.66
N ILE A 29 -5.35 1.30 20.26
CA ILE A 29 -6.27 0.46 21.04
C ILE A 29 -6.78 1.21 22.27
N GLY A 30 -5.91 1.95 22.96
CA GLY A 30 -6.28 2.75 24.12
C GLY A 30 -7.29 3.85 23.79
N ILE A 31 -7.16 4.50 22.64
CA ILE A 31 -8.09 5.50 22.13
C ILE A 31 -9.45 4.85 21.87
N GLN A 32 -9.47 3.78 21.08
CA GLN A 32 -10.70 3.11 20.70
C GLN A 32 -11.41 2.47 21.90
N SER A 33 -10.67 1.95 22.89
CA SER A 33 -11.24 1.31 24.09
C SER A 33 -12.09 2.23 24.96
N ILE A 34 -11.94 3.55 24.83
CA ILE A 34 -12.77 4.53 25.54
C ILE A 34 -13.79 5.21 24.61
N GLY A 35 -13.98 4.67 23.39
CA GLY A 35 -14.89 5.24 22.40
C GLY A 35 -14.40 6.54 21.75
N ALA A 36 -13.15 6.92 21.97
CA ALA A 36 -12.54 8.05 21.27
C ALA A 36 -12.14 7.64 19.85
N VAL A 37 -11.98 8.62 18.97
CA VAL A 37 -11.70 8.43 17.55
C VAL A 37 -10.19 8.53 17.30
N SER A 38 -9.58 7.45 16.81
CA SER A 38 -8.16 7.43 16.45
C SER A 38 -7.93 8.08 15.07
N VAL A 39 -6.97 8.99 14.97
CA VAL A 39 -6.64 9.72 13.75
C VAL A 39 -5.18 9.47 13.38
N GLY A 40 -4.93 8.59 12.42
CA GLY A 40 -3.56 8.29 11.97
C GLY A 40 -3.05 9.32 10.96
N LEU A 41 -1.87 9.90 11.21
CA LEU A 41 -1.14 10.75 10.29
C LEU A 41 0.04 9.98 9.70
N TYR A 42 0.37 10.23 8.43
CA TYR A 42 1.58 9.66 7.83
C TYR A 42 2.82 10.37 8.38
N PRO A 43 3.88 9.65 8.77
CA PRO A 43 5.13 10.24 9.26
C PRO A 43 5.73 11.27 8.29
N THR A 44 5.50 11.08 7.00
CA THR A 44 5.96 11.95 5.91
C THR A 44 5.10 13.20 5.69
N ASN A 45 3.99 13.39 6.43
CA ASN A 45 3.18 14.60 6.27
C ASN A 45 4.02 15.84 6.66
N PRO A 46 4.07 16.88 5.80
CA PRO A 46 4.68 18.16 6.16
C PRO A 46 3.81 18.93 7.17
N SER A 47 4.38 19.92 7.85
CA SER A 47 3.70 20.70 8.89
C SER A 47 2.35 21.28 8.43
N SER A 48 2.23 21.70 7.16
CA SER A 48 0.98 22.23 6.60
C SER A 48 -0.13 21.18 6.48
N GLU A 49 0.21 19.91 6.22
CA GLU A 49 -0.75 18.80 6.22
C GLU A 49 -1.08 18.40 7.67
N VAL A 50 -0.09 18.41 8.58
CA VAL A 50 -0.30 18.17 10.02
C VAL A 50 -1.29 19.19 10.59
N GLU A 51 -1.11 20.48 10.30
CA GLU A 51 -2.04 21.54 10.67
C GLU A 51 -3.47 21.25 10.20
N TYR A 52 -3.61 20.97 8.90
CA TYR A 52 -4.92 20.66 8.32
C TYR A 52 -5.59 19.46 8.98
N LEU A 53 -4.85 18.33 9.13
CA LEU A 53 -5.39 17.09 9.65
C LEU A 53 -5.82 17.22 11.11
N LEU A 54 -5.00 17.85 11.96
CA LEU A 54 -5.30 18.08 13.37
C LEU A 54 -6.45 19.08 13.57
N SER A 55 -6.49 20.16 12.77
CA SER A 55 -7.58 21.14 12.83
C SER A 55 -8.90 20.55 12.32
N HIS A 56 -8.90 19.82 11.20
CA HIS A 56 -10.10 19.25 10.62
C HIS A 56 -10.68 18.14 11.49
N SER A 57 -9.83 17.24 12.03
CA SER A 57 -10.24 16.18 12.96
C SER A 57 -10.61 16.72 14.35
N GLU A 58 -10.20 17.94 14.68
CA GLU A 58 -10.34 18.54 16.02
C GLU A 58 -9.63 17.74 17.12
N SER A 59 -8.48 17.16 16.77
CA SER A 59 -7.72 16.33 17.70
C SER A 59 -7.27 17.11 18.93
N LYS A 60 -7.56 16.56 20.11
CA LYS A 60 -7.23 17.15 21.42
C LYS A 60 -5.85 16.74 21.92
N ILE A 61 -5.41 15.52 21.57
CA ILE A 61 -4.10 14.97 21.91
C ILE A 61 -3.45 14.47 20.63
N LEU A 62 -2.12 14.65 20.54
CA LEU A 62 -1.28 14.08 19.51
C LEU A 62 -0.24 13.16 20.18
N PHE A 63 -0.20 11.91 19.78
CA PHE A 63 0.93 11.04 20.00
C PHE A 63 1.93 11.22 18.86
N ALA A 64 3.13 11.68 19.14
CA ALA A 64 4.19 11.93 18.18
C ALA A 64 5.33 10.92 18.38
N GLU A 65 5.97 10.49 17.30
CA GLU A 65 7.06 9.52 17.41
C GLU A 65 8.27 10.09 18.14
N ASP A 66 8.88 11.10 17.54
CA ASP A 66 10.17 11.65 17.93
C ASP A 66 10.23 13.17 17.72
N GLN A 67 11.46 13.72 17.72
CA GLN A 67 11.69 15.14 17.52
C GLN A 67 11.11 15.66 16.20
N GLU A 68 11.23 14.94 15.10
CA GLU A 68 10.76 15.40 13.78
C GLU A 68 9.24 15.66 13.78
N GLN A 69 8.47 14.71 14.32
CA GLN A 69 7.02 14.84 14.39
C GLN A 69 6.58 15.87 15.43
N VAL A 70 7.33 16.01 16.52
CA VAL A 70 7.11 17.07 17.52
C VAL A 70 7.36 18.45 16.90
N ASP A 71 8.45 18.63 16.15
CA ASP A 71 8.79 19.89 15.51
C ASP A 71 7.72 20.31 14.48
N LYS A 72 7.25 19.37 13.64
CA LYS A 72 6.15 19.62 12.70
C LYS A 72 4.87 20.12 13.41
N ALA A 73 4.54 19.56 14.56
CA ALA A 73 3.38 19.98 15.32
C ALA A 73 3.59 21.33 16.02
N LEU A 74 4.78 21.59 16.58
CA LEU A 74 5.12 22.84 17.23
C LEU A 74 5.20 24.01 16.25
N GLU A 75 5.66 23.80 15.02
CA GLU A 75 5.70 24.80 13.95
C GLU A 75 4.31 25.42 13.68
N VAL A 76 3.24 24.62 13.85
CA VAL A 76 1.86 25.04 13.58
C VAL A 76 0.99 25.12 14.84
N ILE A 77 1.60 25.11 16.02
CA ILE A 77 0.88 25.00 17.31
C ILE A 77 -0.13 26.12 17.55
N ASP A 78 0.17 27.33 17.09
CA ASP A 78 -0.69 28.50 17.25
C ASP A 78 -1.98 28.39 16.42
N GLN A 79 -1.98 27.59 15.37
CA GLN A 79 -3.14 27.27 14.54
C GLN A 79 -3.97 26.10 15.08
N LEU A 80 -3.51 25.45 16.17
CA LEU A 80 -4.12 24.27 16.78
C LEU A 80 -4.69 24.54 18.19
N PRO A 81 -5.73 25.39 18.31
CA PRO A 81 -6.25 25.80 19.62
C PRO A 81 -6.90 24.64 20.40
N LYS A 82 -7.36 23.58 19.70
CA LYS A 82 -7.96 22.41 20.35
C LYS A 82 -6.93 21.38 20.81
N LEU A 83 -5.70 21.44 20.33
CA LEU A 83 -4.64 20.52 20.73
C LEU A 83 -4.15 20.89 22.13
N GLU A 84 -4.39 20.01 23.09
CA GLU A 84 -4.07 20.23 24.51
C GLU A 84 -2.71 19.67 24.89
N LYS A 85 -2.34 18.49 24.35
CA LYS A 85 -1.08 17.80 24.64
C LYS A 85 -0.47 17.15 23.39
N ILE A 86 0.87 17.11 23.37
CA ILE A 86 1.70 16.34 22.45
C ILE A 86 2.48 15.36 23.31
N ILE A 87 2.21 14.08 23.13
CA ILE A 87 2.83 12.98 23.88
C ILE A 87 3.81 12.28 22.96
N TYR A 88 5.11 12.34 23.27
CA TYR A 88 6.13 11.78 22.39
C TYR A 88 6.67 10.45 22.91
N PHE A 89 6.95 9.52 21.97
CA PHE A 89 7.43 8.18 22.28
C PHE A 89 8.94 8.15 22.53
N GLU A 90 9.72 8.87 21.70
CA GLU A 90 11.18 8.95 21.77
C GLU A 90 11.61 10.32 22.29
N ASP A 91 12.49 10.35 23.28
CA ASP A 91 12.98 11.59 23.88
C ASP A 91 14.28 12.12 23.27
N ARG A 92 14.88 11.36 22.33
CA ARG A 92 16.13 11.75 21.66
C ARG A 92 15.93 13.06 20.92
N GLY A 93 16.79 14.04 21.19
CA GLY A 93 16.72 15.38 20.61
C GLY A 93 15.79 16.34 21.34
N LEU A 94 14.90 15.88 22.23
CA LEU A 94 13.89 16.69 22.92
C LEU A 94 14.33 17.19 24.32
N TYR A 95 15.54 16.89 24.77
CA TYR A 95 16.01 17.22 26.13
C TYR A 95 16.00 18.72 26.48
N SER A 96 16.10 19.59 25.48
CA SER A 96 16.12 21.05 25.68
C SER A 96 14.78 21.72 25.40
N TYR A 97 13.74 20.95 25.07
CA TYR A 97 12.42 21.49 24.77
C TYR A 97 11.67 21.80 26.07
N ASP A 98 11.29 23.06 26.24
CA ASP A 98 10.47 23.54 27.36
C ASP A 98 9.16 24.10 26.81
N HIS A 99 8.22 23.21 26.52
CA HIS A 99 6.90 23.61 26.01
C HIS A 99 5.80 22.94 26.85
N PRO A 100 4.81 23.68 27.38
CA PRO A 100 3.83 23.17 28.36
C PRO A 100 2.90 22.09 27.81
N LYS A 101 2.77 21.96 26.48
CA LYS A 101 1.98 20.90 25.84
C LYS A 101 2.77 19.60 25.65
N LEU A 102 4.08 19.59 25.77
CA LEU A 102 4.90 18.38 25.63
C LEU A 102 4.84 17.50 26.87
N MET A 103 4.84 16.18 26.64
CA MET A 103 4.87 15.16 27.68
C MET A 103 5.51 13.88 27.13
N ARG A 104 6.29 13.18 27.95
CA ARG A 104 6.83 11.87 27.61
C ARG A 104 5.73 10.80 27.71
N PHE A 105 5.84 9.77 26.88
CA PHE A 105 4.86 8.67 26.87
C PHE A 105 4.89 7.87 28.19
N ASP A 106 6.07 7.66 28.79
CA ASP A 106 6.17 6.97 30.08
C ASP A 106 5.48 7.76 31.22
N GLU A 107 5.64 9.09 31.26
CA GLU A 107 4.93 9.96 32.20
C GLU A 107 3.40 9.87 32.01
N PHE A 108 2.96 9.86 30.74
CA PHE A 108 1.55 9.66 30.41
C PHE A 108 1.01 8.29 30.87
N LEU A 109 1.82 7.22 30.72
CA LEU A 109 1.47 5.89 31.22
C LEU A 109 1.38 5.85 32.75
N ASP A 110 2.27 6.55 33.46
CA ASP A 110 2.25 6.61 34.92
C ASP A 110 1.02 7.36 35.45
N LEU A 111 0.60 8.45 34.77
CA LEU A 111 -0.71 9.08 35.05
C LEU A 111 -1.84 8.10 34.83
N GLY A 112 -1.80 7.32 33.75
CA GLY A 112 -2.80 6.29 33.45
C GLY A 112 -2.88 5.20 34.52
N LYS A 113 -1.76 4.78 35.12
CA LYS A 113 -1.73 3.81 36.23
C LYS A 113 -2.43 4.39 37.46
N SER A 114 -2.13 5.63 37.82
CA SER A 114 -2.76 6.31 38.95
C SER A 114 -4.27 6.46 38.78
N GLU A 115 -4.72 6.80 37.56
CA GLU A 115 -6.15 6.84 37.22
C GLU A 115 -6.82 5.46 37.31
N TYR A 116 -6.11 4.39 36.88
CA TYR A 116 -6.63 3.03 36.97
C TYR A 116 -6.86 2.58 38.41
N GLU A 117 -5.97 2.90 39.32
CA GLU A 117 -6.15 2.61 40.76
C GLU A 117 -7.43 3.26 41.33
N SER A 118 -7.76 4.45 40.85
CA SER A 118 -8.96 5.20 41.27
C SER A 118 -10.25 4.73 40.59
N PHE A 119 -10.14 4.26 39.34
CA PHE A 119 -11.29 3.91 38.49
C PHE A 119 -11.04 2.62 37.69
N PRO A 120 -10.88 1.46 38.34
CA PRO A 120 -10.45 0.22 37.68
C PRO A 120 -11.48 -0.31 36.65
N GLU A 121 -12.77 -0.03 36.84
CA GLU A 121 -13.86 -0.49 35.96
C GLU A 121 -14.13 0.47 34.78
N TYR A 122 -13.42 1.61 34.70
CA TYR A 122 -13.75 2.65 33.72
C TYR A 122 -13.67 2.15 32.28
N VAL A 123 -12.61 1.43 31.91
CA VAL A 123 -12.43 0.94 30.53
C VAL A 123 -13.52 -0.07 30.17
N ASP A 124 -13.84 -1.00 31.10
CA ASP A 124 -14.88 -2.00 30.87
C ASP A 124 -16.26 -1.33 30.67
N GLN A 125 -16.56 -0.31 31.47
CA GLN A 125 -17.78 0.49 31.30
C GLN A 125 -17.82 1.22 29.96
N GLN A 126 -16.68 1.77 29.48
CA GLN A 126 -16.64 2.41 28.17
C GLN A 126 -16.84 1.39 27.03
N LEU A 127 -16.23 0.20 27.13
CA LEU A 127 -16.40 -0.88 26.16
C LEU A 127 -17.86 -1.36 26.08
N GLU A 128 -18.55 -1.46 27.21
CA GLU A 128 -19.98 -1.79 27.26
C GLU A 128 -20.89 -0.73 26.63
N ASN A 129 -20.45 0.53 26.59
CA ASN A 129 -21.17 1.67 26.01
C ASN A 129 -20.84 1.91 24.52
N LEU A 130 -19.98 1.10 23.90
CA LEU A 130 -19.70 1.21 22.47
C LEU A 130 -20.88 0.70 21.65
N GLU A 131 -21.18 1.43 20.59
CA GLU A 131 -22.19 1.05 19.60
C GLU A 131 -21.53 0.79 18.23
N ASP A 132 -22.15 -0.06 17.42
CA ASP A 132 -21.64 -0.39 16.09
C ASP A 132 -21.45 0.85 15.21
N ASP A 133 -22.29 1.87 15.39
CA ASP A 133 -22.26 3.11 14.61
C ASP A 133 -21.24 4.16 15.14
N ASP A 134 -20.60 3.91 16.26
CA ASP A 134 -19.52 4.76 16.78
C ASP A 134 -18.32 4.71 15.86
N VAL A 135 -17.74 5.89 15.58
CA VAL A 135 -16.53 5.99 14.75
C VAL A 135 -15.31 5.55 15.56
N ALA A 136 -14.65 4.49 15.12
CA ALA A 136 -13.44 3.98 15.75
C ALA A 136 -12.21 4.76 15.32
N PHE A 137 -12.11 5.06 14.03
CA PHE A 137 -10.99 5.83 13.51
C PHE A 137 -11.30 6.55 12.20
N LEU A 138 -10.52 7.60 11.93
CA LEU A 138 -10.48 8.30 10.65
C LEU A 138 -9.25 7.89 9.85
N VAL A 139 -9.47 7.60 8.58
CA VAL A 139 -8.38 7.44 7.61
C VAL A 139 -8.46 8.56 6.60
N TYR A 140 -7.46 9.43 6.60
CA TYR A 140 -7.39 10.52 5.63
C TYR A 140 -6.82 10.02 4.31
N THR A 141 -7.62 10.16 3.26
CA THR A 141 -7.23 9.80 1.90
C THR A 141 -7.05 11.06 1.07
N SER A 142 -5.91 11.17 0.41
CA SER A 142 -5.71 12.20 -0.60
C SER A 142 -6.60 11.88 -1.80
N GLY A 143 -7.74 12.55 -1.91
CA GLY A 143 -8.50 12.57 -3.15
C GLY A 143 -7.60 13.08 -4.28
N THR A 144 -7.92 12.70 -5.52
CA THR A 144 -7.14 13.16 -6.69
C THR A 144 -7.29 14.66 -6.96
N THR A 145 -8.19 15.33 -6.25
CA THR A 145 -8.42 16.79 -6.36
C THR A 145 -8.82 17.32 -4.98
N GLY A 146 -7.99 18.21 -4.42
CA GLY A 146 -8.33 18.94 -3.19
C GLY A 146 -7.67 18.41 -1.91
N LYS A 147 -8.13 18.91 -0.77
CA LYS A 147 -7.64 18.52 0.56
C LYS A 147 -8.04 17.08 0.90
N PRO A 148 -7.24 16.36 1.71
CA PRO A 148 -7.57 14.99 2.15
C PRO A 148 -8.93 14.92 2.85
N LYS A 149 -9.72 13.87 2.56
CA LYS A 149 -11.00 13.59 3.21
C LYS A 149 -10.82 12.53 4.29
N GLY A 150 -11.42 12.71 5.46
CA GLY A 150 -11.39 11.73 6.54
C GLY A 150 -12.50 10.69 6.39
N SER A 151 -12.17 9.47 5.99
CA SER A 151 -13.12 8.35 5.92
C SER A 151 -13.42 7.83 7.33
N MET A 152 -14.69 7.82 7.72
CA MET A 152 -15.15 7.35 9.05
C MET A 152 -15.35 5.84 9.02
N ILE A 153 -14.49 5.11 9.74
CA ILE A 153 -14.63 3.67 9.95
C ILE A 153 -15.20 3.43 11.34
N THR A 154 -16.31 2.71 11.40
CA THR A 154 -17.02 2.45 12.67
C THR A 154 -16.55 1.16 13.34
N HIS A 155 -16.85 1.01 14.64
CA HIS A 155 -16.64 -0.25 15.35
C HIS A 155 -17.42 -1.40 14.70
N GLY A 156 -18.63 -1.16 14.18
CA GLY A 156 -19.42 -2.12 13.44
C GLY A 156 -18.75 -2.57 12.15
N ASN A 157 -18.12 -1.64 11.39
CA ASN A 157 -17.33 -2.02 10.19
C ASN A 157 -16.19 -2.98 10.56
N ILE A 158 -15.43 -2.64 11.62
CA ILE A 158 -14.31 -3.46 12.09
C ILE A 158 -14.79 -4.83 12.56
N ALA A 159 -15.83 -4.86 13.40
CA ALA A 159 -16.41 -6.09 13.93
C ALA A 159 -16.93 -6.98 12.78
N TRP A 160 -17.62 -6.38 11.80
CA TRP A 160 -18.10 -7.12 10.65
C TRP A 160 -16.94 -7.72 9.83
N VAL A 161 -15.91 -6.94 9.49
CA VAL A 161 -14.72 -7.45 8.78
C VAL A 161 -14.05 -8.56 9.59
N ALA A 162 -13.90 -8.39 10.91
CA ALA A 162 -13.30 -9.40 11.78
C ALA A 162 -14.04 -10.75 11.71
N THR A 163 -15.38 -10.74 11.58
CA THR A 163 -16.15 -11.99 11.39
C THR A 163 -15.90 -12.66 10.04
N GLN A 164 -15.38 -11.93 9.04
CA GLN A 164 -15.05 -12.46 7.71
C GLN A 164 -13.60 -12.97 7.60
N ILE A 165 -12.71 -12.55 8.50
CA ILE A 165 -11.28 -12.92 8.49
C ILE A 165 -11.03 -14.43 8.42
N PRO A 166 -11.79 -15.32 9.10
CA PRO A 166 -11.61 -16.77 8.98
C PRO A 166 -11.69 -17.30 7.54
N ASN A 167 -12.45 -16.62 6.67
CA ASN A 167 -12.60 -16.97 5.26
C ASN A 167 -11.62 -16.22 4.33
N PHE A 168 -10.73 -15.43 4.91
CA PHE A 168 -9.77 -14.65 4.13
C PHE A 168 -8.57 -15.49 3.74
N SER A 169 -8.15 -15.39 2.49
CA SER A 169 -7.08 -16.23 1.92
C SER A 169 -5.75 -16.17 2.68
N LEU A 170 -5.46 -15.04 3.34
CA LEU A 170 -4.27 -14.89 4.18
C LEU A 170 -4.30 -15.76 5.43
N VAL A 171 -5.48 -16.14 5.90
CA VAL A 171 -5.65 -16.90 7.15
C VAL A 171 -5.83 -18.37 6.88
N GLU A 172 -6.67 -18.75 5.91
CA GLU A 172 -6.98 -20.16 5.57
C GLU A 172 -5.71 -21.00 5.34
N ASN A 173 -4.62 -20.40 4.89
CA ASN A 173 -3.38 -21.08 4.47
C ASN A 173 -2.29 -21.11 5.53
N VAL A 174 -2.49 -20.44 6.67
CA VAL A 174 -1.51 -20.39 7.76
C VAL A 174 -1.51 -21.71 8.51
N LYS A 175 -0.37 -22.40 8.52
CA LYS A 175 -0.15 -23.69 9.19
C LYS A 175 0.81 -23.59 10.37
N SER A 176 1.60 -22.53 10.39
CA SER A 176 2.54 -22.24 11.46
C SER A 176 1.80 -22.10 12.79
N LYS A 177 2.35 -22.69 13.85
CA LYS A 177 1.85 -22.50 15.22
C LYS A 177 2.28 -21.17 15.82
N GLU A 178 3.30 -20.55 15.26
CA GLU A 178 3.86 -19.27 15.66
C GLU A 178 4.05 -18.41 14.41
N PRO A 179 2.95 -17.90 13.82
CA PRO A 179 3.03 -17.07 12.64
C PRO A 179 3.83 -15.80 12.92
N GLN A 180 4.55 -15.34 11.92
CA GLN A 180 5.37 -14.13 11.99
C GLN A 180 4.89 -13.14 10.94
N PHE A 181 4.73 -11.90 11.35
CA PHE A 181 4.45 -10.76 10.50
C PHE A 181 5.64 -9.78 10.48
N LEU A 182 5.82 -9.06 9.38
CA LEU A 182 6.60 -7.85 9.33
C LEU A 182 5.64 -6.68 9.08
N SER A 183 5.48 -5.82 10.09
CA SER A 183 4.68 -4.60 10.03
C SER A 183 5.51 -3.48 9.42
N TYR A 184 5.15 -3.06 8.22
CA TYR A 184 5.79 -1.95 7.49
C TYR A 184 4.79 -1.14 6.65
N LEU A 185 3.57 -1.67 6.47
CA LEU A 185 2.49 -0.93 5.83
C LEU A 185 1.98 0.11 6.82
N PRO A 186 1.92 1.40 6.46
CA PRO A 186 1.56 2.44 7.42
C PRO A 186 0.24 2.15 8.14
N LEU A 187 0.26 2.18 9.48
CA LEU A 187 -0.91 1.91 10.32
C LEU A 187 -1.97 3.03 10.25
N CYS A 188 -1.61 4.20 9.75
CA CYS A 188 -2.56 5.25 9.39
C CYS A 188 -3.36 4.92 8.11
N HIS A 189 -2.94 3.90 7.33
CA HIS A 189 -3.62 3.44 6.12
C HIS A 189 -4.48 2.20 6.39
N ILE A 190 -5.66 2.11 5.75
CA ILE A 190 -6.60 1.00 5.97
C ILE A 190 -5.99 -0.38 5.74
N PHE A 191 -5.08 -0.54 4.76
CA PHE A 191 -4.47 -1.83 4.45
C PHE A 191 -3.53 -2.29 5.59
N GLY A 192 -2.73 -1.38 6.17
CA GLY A 192 -1.92 -1.69 7.35
C GLY A 192 -2.80 -2.12 8.52
N ARG A 193 -3.86 -1.37 8.83
CA ARG A 193 -4.79 -1.71 9.92
C ARG A 193 -5.50 -3.05 9.70
N LEU A 194 -6.00 -3.32 8.49
CA LEU A 194 -6.64 -4.60 8.17
C LEU A 194 -5.72 -5.78 8.46
N ILE A 195 -4.47 -5.69 8.01
CA ILE A 195 -3.52 -6.79 8.12
C ILE A 195 -2.95 -6.89 9.54
N ASP A 196 -2.36 -5.82 10.04
CA ASP A 196 -1.58 -5.84 11.26
C ASP A 196 -2.47 -5.90 12.51
N LEU A 197 -3.70 -5.36 12.44
CA LEU A 197 -4.62 -5.41 13.55
C LEU A 197 -5.54 -6.65 13.48
N LEU A 198 -6.27 -6.84 12.38
CA LEU A 198 -7.30 -7.88 12.32
C LEU A 198 -6.72 -9.26 11.96
N VAL A 199 -5.89 -9.35 10.90
CA VAL A 199 -5.32 -10.64 10.48
C VAL A 199 -4.30 -11.15 11.49
N ALA A 200 -3.42 -10.29 12.01
CA ALA A 200 -2.44 -10.69 13.01
C ALA A 200 -3.10 -11.12 14.33
N SER A 201 -4.11 -10.38 14.80
CA SER A 201 -4.87 -10.74 16.01
C SER A 201 -5.58 -12.09 15.85
N HIS A 202 -6.24 -12.32 14.71
CA HIS A 202 -6.94 -13.56 14.44
C HIS A 202 -6.00 -14.77 14.37
N THR A 203 -4.82 -14.59 13.77
CA THR A 203 -3.82 -15.67 13.64
C THR A 203 -2.92 -15.81 14.86
N MET A 204 -3.05 -14.94 15.85
CA MET A 204 -2.15 -14.85 17.02
C MET A 204 -0.68 -14.69 16.60
N ALA A 205 -0.43 -13.97 15.53
CA ALA A 205 0.91 -13.81 14.97
C ALA A 205 1.78 -12.87 15.80
N THR A 206 3.07 -13.17 15.84
CA THR A 206 4.07 -12.20 16.35
C THR A 206 4.26 -11.10 15.31
N ILE A 207 4.08 -9.85 15.72
CA ILE A 207 4.31 -8.68 14.89
C ILE A 207 5.74 -8.19 15.13
N ASN A 208 6.53 -8.15 14.06
CA ASN A 208 7.86 -7.56 14.04
C ASN A 208 7.73 -6.22 13.28
N PHE A 209 8.21 -5.14 13.86
CA PHE A 209 8.16 -3.83 13.22
C PHE A 209 9.41 -3.62 12.39
N ALA A 210 9.24 -3.14 11.14
CA ALA A 210 10.36 -2.73 10.31
C ALA A 210 11.01 -1.48 10.89
N GLU A 211 12.31 -1.33 10.73
CA GLU A 211 13.04 -0.14 11.18
C GLU A 211 12.62 1.10 10.35
N SER A 212 12.45 0.90 9.04
CA SER A 212 11.96 1.92 8.11
C SER A 212 11.45 1.28 6.82
N ILE A 213 10.80 2.05 5.97
CA ILE A 213 10.37 1.59 4.64
C ILE A 213 11.58 1.18 3.75
N ASP A 214 12.74 1.80 3.95
CA ASP A 214 13.94 1.51 3.17
C ASP A 214 14.64 0.22 3.63
N THR A 215 14.48 -0.17 4.89
CA THR A 215 15.07 -1.39 5.46
C THR A 215 14.21 -2.63 5.25
N VAL A 216 12.98 -2.51 4.77
CA VAL A 216 12.01 -3.62 4.63
C VAL A 216 12.62 -4.87 3.98
N GLN A 217 13.50 -4.71 2.98
CA GLN A 217 14.09 -5.86 2.31
C GLN A 217 15.12 -6.59 3.17
N SER A 218 15.89 -5.90 3.99
CA SER A 218 16.80 -6.48 4.99
C SER A 218 16.02 -7.15 6.12
N ASP A 219 15.00 -6.48 6.61
CA ASP A 219 14.14 -6.94 7.69
C ASP A 219 13.38 -8.22 7.28
N LEU A 220 12.88 -8.28 6.04
CA LEU A 220 12.31 -9.50 5.48
C LEU A 220 13.31 -10.68 5.49
N VAL A 221 14.58 -10.43 5.17
CA VAL A 221 15.61 -11.47 5.17
C VAL A 221 15.92 -11.96 6.59
N GLU A 222 15.86 -11.09 7.57
CA GLU A 222 16.08 -11.41 8.98
C GLU A 222 14.90 -12.17 9.57
N ILE A 223 13.70 -11.64 9.44
CA ILE A 223 12.47 -12.16 10.07
C ILE A 223 11.95 -13.41 9.36
N GLN A 224 11.98 -13.45 8.02
CA GLN A 224 11.38 -14.53 7.22
C GLN A 224 9.91 -14.75 7.58
N PRO A 225 9.01 -13.77 7.35
CA PRO A 225 7.63 -13.84 7.80
C PRO A 225 6.88 -15.04 7.17
N THR A 226 5.91 -15.57 7.91
CA THR A 226 5.00 -16.62 7.43
C THR A 226 3.83 -16.05 6.65
N ILE A 227 3.40 -14.85 7.01
CA ILE A 227 2.34 -14.09 6.34
C ILE A 227 2.97 -12.80 5.81
N PHE A 228 2.86 -12.59 4.50
CA PHE A 228 3.52 -11.46 3.83
C PHE A 228 2.52 -10.60 3.08
N PRO A 229 2.01 -9.52 3.70
CA PRO A 229 1.30 -8.49 2.97
C PRO A 229 2.30 -7.66 2.16
N ALA A 230 2.00 -7.39 0.91
CA ALA A 230 2.90 -6.64 0.05
C ALA A 230 2.15 -5.62 -0.82
N VAL A 231 2.74 -4.45 -1.00
CA VAL A 231 2.34 -3.57 -2.08
C VAL A 231 3.12 -3.94 -3.35
N PRO A 232 2.55 -3.71 -4.55
CA PRO A 232 3.19 -4.09 -5.82
C PRO A 232 4.65 -3.69 -5.93
N ARG A 233 4.99 -2.47 -5.51
CA ARG A 233 6.35 -1.92 -5.59
C ARG A 233 7.41 -2.76 -4.86
N ILE A 234 7.08 -3.34 -3.71
CA ILE A 234 7.99 -4.23 -2.99
C ILE A 234 8.24 -5.51 -3.80
N LEU A 235 7.18 -6.10 -4.36
CA LEU A 235 7.28 -7.29 -5.21
C LEU A 235 8.05 -7.02 -6.51
N GLU A 236 7.82 -5.87 -7.14
CA GLU A 236 8.54 -5.40 -8.32
C GLU A 236 10.05 -5.25 -8.03
N ARG A 237 10.41 -4.60 -6.93
CA ARG A 237 11.82 -4.48 -6.48
C ARG A 237 12.44 -5.84 -6.17
N MET A 238 11.73 -6.73 -5.48
CA MET A 238 12.21 -8.09 -5.20
C MET A 238 12.43 -8.89 -6.48
N HIS A 239 11.49 -8.84 -7.44
CA HIS A 239 11.62 -9.47 -8.75
C HIS A 239 12.81 -8.93 -9.51
N SER A 240 12.88 -7.60 -9.69
CA SER A 240 13.96 -6.92 -10.43
C SER A 240 15.33 -7.19 -9.81
N GLY A 241 15.45 -7.09 -8.49
CA GLY A 241 16.68 -7.40 -7.76
C GLY A 241 17.12 -8.86 -7.94
N ALA A 242 16.18 -9.81 -7.94
CA ALA A 242 16.48 -11.22 -8.22
C ALA A 242 16.99 -11.40 -9.66
N MET A 243 16.35 -10.78 -10.64
CA MET A 243 16.73 -10.89 -12.06
C MET A 243 18.09 -10.27 -12.34
N VAL A 244 18.40 -9.11 -11.75
CA VAL A 244 19.72 -8.44 -11.88
C VAL A 244 20.81 -9.30 -11.26
N ARG A 245 20.63 -9.78 -10.01
CA ARG A 245 21.60 -10.65 -9.33
C ARG A 245 21.86 -11.96 -10.11
N MET A 246 20.84 -12.48 -10.78
CA MET A 246 21.00 -13.70 -11.60
C MET A 246 21.78 -13.45 -12.90
N LYS A 247 21.70 -12.25 -13.50
CA LYS A 247 22.55 -11.87 -14.64
C LYS A 247 24.03 -11.87 -14.27
N ASP A 248 24.35 -11.52 -13.01
CA ASP A 248 25.71 -11.43 -12.49
C ASP A 248 26.23 -12.75 -11.91
N ALA A 249 25.38 -13.75 -11.79
CA ALA A 249 25.75 -15.04 -11.23
C ALA A 249 26.69 -15.82 -12.16
N THR A 250 27.45 -16.77 -11.58
CA THR A 250 28.30 -17.70 -12.37
C THR A 250 27.44 -18.49 -13.37
N PHE A 251 28.07 -18.95 -14.46
CA PHE A 251 27.39 -19.71 -15.51
C PHE A 251 26.54 -20.86 -14.95
N LEU A 252 27.12 -21.66 -14.05
CA LEU A 252 26.38 -22.79 -13.43
C LEU A 252 25.14 -22.34 -12.67
N LYS A 253 25.27 -21.32 -11.83
CA LYS A 253 24.11 -20.78 -11.09
C LYS A 253 23.02 -20.25 -12.02
N ARG A 254 23.39 -19.60 -13.12
CA ARG A 254 22.43 -19.13 -14.14
C ARG A 254 21.69 -20.28 -14.80
N GLN A 255 22.39 -21.39 -15.15
CA GLN A 255 21.77 -22.57 -15.76
C GLN A 255 20.82 -23.27 -14.78
N LEU A 256 21.24 -23.47 -13.53
CA LEU A 256 20.40 -24.05 -12.48
C LEU A 256 19.15 -23.21 -12.26
N PHE A 257 19.30 -21.89 -12.20
CA PHE A 257 18.15 -20.97 -12.06
C PHE A 257 17.19 -21.08 -13.25
N LYS A 258 17.69 -21.09 -14.49
CA LYS A 258 16.86 -21.25 -15.70
C LYS A 258 16.08 -22.56 -15.67
N ILE A 259 16.72 -23.68 -15.30
CA ILE A 259 16.05 -24.99 -15.18
C ILE A 259 14.98 -24.91 -14.07
N SER A 260 15.33 -24.37 -12.91
CA SER A 260 14.38 -24.23 -11.81
C SER A 260 13.17 -23.39 -12.20
N MET A 261 13.37 -22.24 -12.87
CA MET A 261 12.28 -21.39 -13.35
C MET A 261 11.43 -22.06 -14.42
N PHE A 262 12.02 -22.84 -15.31
CA PHE A 262 11.26 -23.64 -16.27
C PHE A 262 10.32 -24.63 -15.56
N LEU A 263 10.84 -25.41 -14.60
CA LEU A 263 10.05 -26.33 -13.79
C LEU A 263 9.01 -25.60 -12.93
N GLY A 264 9.41 -24.48 -12.34
CA GLY A 264 8.53 -23.63 -11.56
C GLY A 264 7.36 -23.04 -12.37
N ASN A 265 7.61 -22.60 -13.60
CA ASN A 265 6.55 -22.10 -14.49
C ASN A 265 5.54 -23.19 -14.84
N ILE A 266 6.00 -24.41 -15.12
CA ILE A 266 5.09 -25.56 -15.33
C ILE A 266 4.27 -25.83 -14.07
N ALA A 267 4.90 -25.78 -12.89
CA ALA A 267 4.21 -25.97 -11.63
C ALA A 267 3.16 -24.87 -11.38
N ALA A 268 3.50 -23.61 -11.67
CA ALA A 268 2.58 -22.48 -11.54
C ALA A 268 1.36 -22.65 -12.46
N GLU A 269 1.55 -22.99 -13.74
CA GLU A 269 0.45 -23.25 -14.68
C GLU A 269 -0.43 -24.42 -14.24
N ARG A 270 0.15 -25.48 -13.69
CA ARG A 270 -0.65 -26.59 -13.13
C ARG A 270 -1.47 -26.16 -11.93
N LYS A 271 -0.91 -25.34 -11.04
CA LYS A 271 -1.64 -24.78 -9.90
C LYS A 271 -2.82 -23.91 -10.36
N LEU A 272 -2.60 -23.06 -11.35
CA LEU A 272 -3.64 -22.17 -11.87
C LEU A 272 -4.74 -22.91 -12.65
N ASN A 273 -4.37 -23.93 -13.46
CA ASN A 273 -5.29 -24.60 -14.35
C ASN A 273 -5.95 -25.88 -13.77
N LYS A 274 -5.37 -26.45 -12.69
CA LYS A 274 -5.87 -27.71 -12.11
C LYS A 274 -6.21 -27.54 -10.63
N SER A 275 -5.20 -27.41 -9.78
CA SER A 275 -5.36 -27.28 -8.33
C SER A 275 -4.08 -26.79 -7.68
N PHE A 276 -4.20 -25.95 -6.67
CA PHE A 276 -3.07 -25.56 -5.82
C PHE A 276 -2.36 -26.75 -5.17
N ASN A 277 -3.09 -27.83 -4.96
CA ASN A 277 -2.61 -29.07 -4.36
C ASN A 277 -2.14 -30.12 -5.37
N ASP A 278 -1.99 -29.77 -6.67
CA ASP A 278 -1.53 -30.70 -7.72
C ASP A 278 -0.20 -31.38 -7.33
N PRO A 279 -0.16 -32.73 -7.30
CA PRO A 279 1.02 -33.47 -6.82
C PRO A 279 2.23 -33.30 -7.73
N ILE A 280 2.02 -33.15 -9.04
CA ILE A 280 3.10 -32.94 -10.00
C ILE A 280 3.71 -31.55 -9.79
N ALA A 281 2.88 -30.54 -9.56
CA ALA A 281 3.36 -29.20 -9.23
C ALA A 281 4.22 -29.20 -7.96
N LYS A 282 3.83 -29.96 -6.92
CA LYS A 282 4.63 -30.12 -5.69
C LYS A 282 6.00 -30.76 -5.96
N ILE A 283 6.05 -31.81 -6.80
CA ILE A 283 7.31 -32.47 -7.17
C ILE A 283 8.22 -31.50 -7.94
N LEU A 284 7.69 -30.78 -8.95
CA LEU A 284 8.45 -29.82 -9.74
C LEU A 284 9.02 -28.68 -8.87
N LEU A 285 8.22 -28.14 -7.96
CA LEU A 285 8.68 -27.14 -7.00
C LEU A 285 9.74 -27.70 -6.04
N GLY A 286 9.61 -28.97 -5.62
CA GLY A 286 10.62 -29.66 -4.81
C GLY A 286 11.96 -29.78 -5.51
N ILE A 287 11.98 -30.12 -6.81
CA ILE A 287 13.19 -30.15 -7.62
C ILE A 287 13.79 -28.72 -7.75
N GLY A 288 12.96 -27.74 -8.08
CA GLY A 288 13.37 -26.33 -8.15
C GLY A 288 13.96 -25.82 -6.83
N TRP A 289 13.39 -26.24 -5.70
CA TRP A 289 13.90 -25.91 -4.37
C TRP A 289 15.30 -26.45 -4.12
N LEU A 290 15.56 -27.69 -4.49
CA LEU A 290 16.88 -28.31 -4.37
C LEU A 290 17.92 -27.61 -5.25
N LEU A 291 17.54 -27.21 -6.48
CA LEU A 291 18.47 -26.63 -7.44
C LEU A 291 18.82 -25.17 -7.15
N SER A 292 17.83 -24.31 -6.86
CA SER A 292 18.09 -22.88 -6.69
C SER A 292 17.11 -22.13 -5.79
N PHE A 293 15.83 -22.54 -5.67
CA PHE A 293 14.80 -21.75 -5.02
C PHE A 293 15.01 -21.59 -3.52
N ARG A 294 15.59 -22.61 -2.85
CA ARG A 294 15.93 -22.51 -1.41
C ARG A 294 16.77 -21.26 -1.11
N THR A 295 17.86 -21.07 -1.89
CA THR A 295 18.76 -19.94 -1.67
C THR A 295 18.12 -18.62 -2.05
N LEU A 296 17.35 -18.61 -3.16
CA LEU A 296 16.68 -17.42 -3.64
C LEU A 296 15.59 -16.95 -2.65
N LYS A 297 14.71 -17.86 -2.21
CA LYS A 297 13.67 -17.56 -1.22
C LYS A 297 14.26 -17.01 0.08
N LYS A 298 15.38 -17.61 0.55
CA LYS A 298 16.07 -17.11 1.76
C LYS A 298 16.57 -15.68 1.57
N LYS A 299 17.14 -15.35 0.40
CA LYS A 299 17.63 -14.01 0.09
C LYS A 299 16.52 -12.98 -0.16
N LEU A 300 15.34 -13.44 -0.51
CA LEU A 300 14.14 -12.59 -0.64
C LEU A 300 13.36 -12.46 0.69
N GLY A 301 13.76 -13.17 1.75
CA GLY A 301 13.02 -13.16 3.00
C GLY A 301 11.73 -14.00 2.99
N LEU A 302 11.57 -14.90 2.00
CA LEU A 302 10.33 -15.64 1.77
C LEU A 302 10.44 -17.16 2.01
N SER A 303 11.47 -17.61 2.76
CA SER A 303 11.66 -19.06 2.99
C SER A 303 10.53 -19.70 3.78
N LYS A 304 9.96 -18.95 4.72
CA LYS A 304 8.88 -19.41 5.60
C LYS A 304 7.50 -18.93 5.15
N ALA A 305 7.42 -18.12 4.08
CA ALA A 305 6.15 -17.57 3.61
C ALA A 305 5.18 -18.69 3.19
N GLU A 306 4.09 -18.81 3.92
CA GLU A 306 2.99 -19.73 3.67
C GLU A 306 1.91 -19.09 2.82
N THR A 307 1.70 -17.80 3.03
CA THR A 307 0.70 -17.00 2.32
C THR A 307 1.19 -15.57 2.13
N ALA A 308 0.77 -14.94 1.05
CA ALA A 308 1.03 -13.54 0.79
C ALA A 308 -0.16 -12.91 0.05
N ILE A 309 -0.35 -11.61 0.23
CA ILE A 309 -1.34 -10.83 -0.50
C ILE A 309 -0.69 -9.60 -1.13
N SER A 310 -1.13 -9.24 -2.32
CA SER A 310 -0.82 -7.96 -2.96
C SER A 310 -2.08 -7.14 -3.10
N GLY A 311 -2.01 -5.87 -2.74
CA GLY A 311 -3.15 -4.95 -2.82
C GLY A 311 -2.73 -3.49 -2.88
N ALA A 312 -3.70 -2.60 -2.77
CA ALA A 312 -3.57 -1.14 -2.79
C ALA A 312 -3.17 -0.52 -4.14
N ALA A 313 -2.61 -1.28 -5.07
CA ALA A 313 -2.32 -0.88 -6.44
C ALA A 313 -2.27 -2.12 -7.35
N PRO A 314 -2.46 -1.98 -8.66
CA PRO A 314 -2.37 -3.12 -9.58
C PRO A 314 -0.93 -3.57 -9.77
N ILE A 315 -0.78 -4.87 -10.06
CA ILE A 315 0.51 -5.52 -10.29
C ILE A 315 0.49 -6.30 -11.60
N ALA A 316 1.63 -6.35 -12.29
CA ALA A 316 1.75 -7.15 -13.50
C ALA A 316 1.61 -8.66 -13.19
N PRO A 317 0.73 -9.40 -13.92
CA PRO A 317 0.52 -10.83 -13.70
C PRO A 317 1.79 -11.67 -13.79
N GLU A 318 2.76 -11.24 -14.58
CA GLU A 318 4.06 -11.88 -14.76
C GLU A 318 4.86 -11.91 -13.45
N ILE A 319 4.76 -10.86 -12.65
CA ILE A 319 5.43 -10.78 -11.34
C ILE A 319 4.79 -11.78 -10.36
N LEU A 320 3.46 -11.82 -10.30
CA LEU A 320 2.76 -12.82 -9.49
C LEU A 320 3.09 -14.26 -9.92
N LYS A 321 3.13 -14.50 -11.24
CA LYS A 321 3.52 -15.80 -11.80
C LYS A 321 4.96 -16.18 -11.42
N PHE A 322 5.88 -15.22 -11.40
CA PHE A 322 7.26 -15.45 -10.96
C PHE A 322 7.30 -15.96 -9.51
N PHE A 323 6.61 -15.30 -8.57
CA PHE A 323 6.57 -15.75 -7.18
C PHE A 323 5.86 -17.09 -7.02
N LEU A 324 4.78 -17.32 -7.75
CA LEU A 324 4.09 -18.60 -7.76
C LEU A 324 5.00 -19.72 -8.28
N ALA A 325 5.84 -19.45 -9.28
CA ALA A 325 6.85 -20.39 -9.81
C ALA A 325 7.98 -20.67 -8.79
N LEU A 326 8.26 -19.73 -7.88
CA LEU A 326 9.15 -19.97 -6.73
C LEU A 326 8.48 -20.78 -5.62
N GLY A 327 7.18 -21.05 -5.71
CA GLY A 327 6.39 -21.70 -4.68
C GLY A 327 6.00 -20.75 -3.53
N VAL A 328 5.88 -19.46 -3.82
CA VAL A 328 5.31 -18.44 -2.92
C VAL A 328 3.98 -17.98 -3.51
N PRO A 329 2.82 -18.39 -2.96
CA PRO A 329 1.53 -17.94 -3.44
C PRO A 329 1.30 -16.48 -3.00
N ILE A 330 1.12 -15.59 -3.97
CA ILE A 330 0.73 -14.21 -3.73
C ILE A 330 -0.66 -14.02 -4.33
N PHE A 331 -1.63 -13.73 -3.48
CA PHE A 331 -3.01 -13.49 -3.89
C PHE A 331 -3.22 -11.99 -4.08
N GLU A 332 -3.84 -11.62 -5.18
CA GLU A 332 -4.21 -10.24 -5.44
C GLU A 332 -5.58 -9.95 -4.83
N GLY A 333 -5.71 -8.84 -4.10
CA GLY A 333 -6.94 -8.35 -3.52
C GLY A 333 -7.22 -6.90 -3.89
N TYR A 334 -8.49 -6.52 -3.85
CA TYR A 334 -8.95 -5.17 -4.14
C TYR A 334 -9.83 -4.66 -3.01
N GLY A 335 -9.62 -3.41 -2.70
CA GLY A 335 -10.38 -2.62 -1.77
C GLY A 335 -9.83 -1.20 -1.69
N MET A 336 -10.60 -0.35 -1.10
CA MET A 336 -10.29 1.05 -0.82
C MET A 336 -10.63 1.38 0.63
N THR A 337 -10.24 2.54 1.11
CA THR A 337 -10.54 2.93 2.49
C THR A 337 -12.03 2.88 2.78
N GLU A 338 -12.85 3.30 1.83
CA GLU A 338 -14.30 3.40 1.93
C GLU A 338 -15.02 2.04 1.99
N ASN A 339 -14.31 0.93 1.79
CA ASN A 339 -14.81 -0.43 2.03
C ASN A 339 -13.85 -1.27 2.89
N CYS A 340 -13.14 -0.62 3.82
CA CYS A 340 -12.18 -1.24 4.75
C CYS A 340 -11.10 -2.08 4.07
N GLY A 341 -10.80 -1.83 2.79
CA GLY A 341 -9.84 -2.62 2.02
C GLY A 341 -10.32 -4.05 1.69
N PHE A 342 -11.61 -4.38 1.84
CA PHE A 342 -12.11 -5.74 1.88
C PHE A 342 -13.19 -6.05 0.82
N ALA A 343 -13.01 -5.63 -0.45
CA ALA A 343 -14.03 -5.85 -1.47
C ALA A 343 -13.92 -7.22 -2.17
N THR A 344 -12.78 -7.52 -2.80
CA THR A 344 -12.56 -8.78 -3.54
C THR A 344 -11.18 -9.37 -3.25
N GLY A 345 -10.99 -10.66 -3.52
CA GLY A 345 -9.69 -11.32 -3.42
C GLY A 345 -9.59 -12.61 -4.20
N ASN A 346 -8.37 -12.93 -4.65
CA ASN A 346 -8.02 -14.26 -5.11
C ASN A 346 -7.71 -15.17 -3.91
N ASN A 347 -7.92 -16.47 -4.05
CA ASN A 347 -7.58 -17.48 -3.05
C ASN A 347 -7.16 -18.80 -3.72
N GLU A 348 -6.74 -19.82 -2.96
CA GLU A 348 -6.30 -21.10 -3.53
C GLU A 348 -7.38 -21.86 -4.32
N LYS A 349 -8.66 -21.62 -4.02
CA LYS A 349 -9.81 -22.28 -4.68
C LYS A 349 -10.23 -21.51 -5.94
N LYS A 350 -10.08 -20.19 -5.92
CA LYS A 350 -10.51 -19.26 -6.96
C LYS A 350 -9.39 -18.25 -7.22
N ILE A 351 -8.57 -18.53 -8.22
CA ILE A 351 -7.46 -17.67 -8.62
C ILE A 351 -7.42 -17.46 -10.12
N LYS A 352 -7.26 -16.21 -10.53
CA LYS A 352 -7.00 -15.83 -11.91
C LYS A 352 -6.04 -14.63 -11.91
N LEU A 353 -4.80 -14.85 -12.37
CA LEU A 353 -3.82 -13.78 -12.44
C LEU A 353 -4.28 -12.66 -13.38
N GLY A 354 -4.00 -11.42 -13.00
CA GLY A 354 -4.46 -10.22 -13.71
C GLY A 354 -5.91 -9.83 -13.39
N THR A 355 -6.51 -10.48 -12.39
CA THR A 355 -7.79 -10.09 -11.80
C THR A 355 -7.63 -9.90 -10.30
N VAL A 356 -8.51 -9.11 -9.72
CA VAL A 356 -8.54 -8.89 -8.27
C VAL A 356 -9.43 -9.91 -7.53
N GLY A 357 -9.71 -11.03 -8.18
CA GLY A 357 -10.43 -12.16 -7.58
C GLY A 357 -11.94 -12.04 -7.63
N VAL A 358 -12.58 -12.72 -6.70
CA VAL A 358 -14.03 -12.77 -6.52
C VAL A 358 -14.44 -11.94 -5.31
N PRO A 359 -15.72 -11.54 -5.17
CA PRO A 359 -16.19 -10.86 -3.97
C PRO A 359 -15.81 -11.63 -2.70
N ASN A 360 -15.26 -10.93 -1.71
CA ASN A 360 -14.99 -11.50 -0.41
C ASN A 360 -16.30 -11.90 0.27
N HIS A 361 -16.23 -12.85 1.18
CA HIS A 361 -17.41 -13.35 1.88
C HIS A 361 -18.21 -12.20 2.52
N GLY A 362 -19.51 -12.16 2.26
CA GLY A 362 -20.42 -11.13 2.76
C GLY A 362 -20.38 -9.79 2.00
N MET A 363 -19.48 -9.61 1.02
CA MET A 363 -19.50 -8.45 0.12
C MET A 363 -20.27 -8.74 -1.15
N GLU A 364 -21.04 -7.77 -1.59
CA GLU A 364 -21.67 -7.75 -2.91
C GLU A 364 -20.88 -6.81 -3.83
N VAL A 365 -20.68 -7.24 -5.07
CA VAL A 365 -19.96 -6.45 -6.09
C VAL A 365 -20.72 -6.55 -7.41
N LYS A 366 -21.00 -5.40 -8.04
CA LYS A 366 -21.61 -5.32 -9.38
C LYS A 366 -20.94 -4.22 -10.21
N LEU A 367 -21.24 -4.19 -11.48
CA LEU A 367 -20.86 -3.09 -12.38
C LEU A 367 -22.09 -2.24 -12.69
N ALA A 368 -21.91 -0.92 -12.69
CA ALA A 368 -22.86 0.02 -13.23
C ALA A 368 -22.88 -0.05 -14.78
N GLU A 369 -23.81 0.65 -15.42
CA GLU A 369 -23.93 0.67 -16.89
C GLU A 369 -22.69 1.19 -17.61
N ASP A 370 -21.94 2.09 -16.98
CA ASP A 370 -20.70 2.66 -17.50
C ASP A 370 -19.45 1.84 -17.12
N GLY A 371 -19.62 0.69 -16.47
CA GLY A 371 -18.56 -0.21 -16.04
C GLY A 371 -17.95 0.15 -14.69
N GLU A 372 -18.48 1.14 -13.96
CA GLU A 372 -18.00 1.45 -12.61
C GLU A 372 -18.27 0.29 -11.65
N VAL A 373 -17.26 -0.04 -10.85
CA VAL A 373 -17.38 -1.06 -9.80
C VAL A 373 -18.14 -0.50 -8.62
N LEU A 374 -19.23 -1.17 -8.26
CA LEU A 374 -20.03 -0.84 -7.07
C LEU A 374 -19.86 -1.95 -6.03
N THR A 375 -19.70 -1.55 -4.75
CA THR A 375 -19.56 -2.51 -3.65
C THR A 375 -20.59 -2.24 -2.55
N ARG A 376 -21.11 -3.31 -1.92
CA ARG A 376 -22.05 -3.21 -0.79
C ARG A 376 -21.75 -4.30 0.24
N GLY A 377 -21.93 -3.99 1.51
CA GLY A 377 -21.72 -4.92 2.63
C GLY A 377 -21.32 -4.20 3.90
N GLY A 378 -21.13 -4.92 5.00
CA GLY A 378 -20.81 -4.31 6.29
C GLY A 378 -19.42 -3.66 6.38
N ALA A 379 -18.57 -3.86 5.37
CA ALA A 379 -17.28 -3.15 5.26
C ALA A 379 -17.41 -1.73 4.69
N VAL A 380 -18.56 -1.33 4.12
CA VAL A 380 -18.75 0.02 3.57
C VAL A 380 -18.76 1.02 4.73
N PHE A 381 -17.92 2.06 4.61
CA PHE A 381 -17.69 3.07 5.62
C PHE A 381 -18.96 3.91 5.93
N LYS A 382 -18.95 4.61 7.05
CA LYS A 382 -20.07 5.50 7.46
C LYS A 382 -20.21 6.72 6.55
N GLY A 383 -19.11 7.19 5.95
CA GLY A 383 -19.04 8.39 5.12
C GLY A 383 -17.80 9.22 5.40
N TYR A 384 -17.74 10.41 4.83
CA TYR A 384 -16.65 11.36 5.03
C TYR A 384 -16.93 12.30 6.19
N PHE A 385 -16.01 12.41 7.12
CA PHE A 385 -16.10 13.26 8.29
C PHE A 385 -16.33 14.73 7.90
N LYS A 386 -17.38 15.35 8.45
CA LYS A 386 -17.81 16.72 8.15
C LYS A 386 -18.06 17.00 6.64
N ASN A 387 -18.40 15.98 5.86
CA ASN A 387 -18.65 16.16 4.42
C ASN A 387 -19.76 15.23 3.92
N GLU A 388 -21.00 15.57 4.28
CA GLU A 388 -22.20 14.81 3.87
C GLU A 388 -22.43 14.84 2.37
N GLU A 389 -22.09 15.94 1.70
CA GLU A 389 -22.24 16.08 0.25
C GLU A 389 -21.36 15.06 -0.48
N ALA A 390 -20.08 15.02 -0.15
CA ALA A 390 -19.17 14.01 -0.73
C ALA A 390 -19.56 12.56 -0.34
N THR A 391 -20.21 12.37 0.81
CA THR A 391 -20.72 11.04 1.20
C THR A 391 -21.87 10.61 0.30
N LYS A 392 -22.83 11.50 0.04
CA LYS A 392 -23.96 11.25 -0.86
C LYS A 392 -23.56 11.07 -2.32
N GLU A 393 -22.43 11.63 -2.74
CA GLU A 393 -21.87 11.40 -4.08
C GLU A 393 -21.34 9.97 -4.27
N VAL A 394 -20.90 9.30 -3.20
CA VAL A 394 -20.26 7.99 -3.29
C VAL A 394 -21.08 6.84 -2.70
N ILE A 395 -22.09 7.11 -1.86
CA ILE A 395 -23.01 6.09 -1.34
C ILE A 395 -24.42 6.44 -1.83
N ASP A 396 -25.01 5.55 -2.63
CA ASP A 396 -26.37 5.73 -3.13
C ASP A 396 -27.45 5.34 -2.09
N GLU A 397 -28.72 5.60 -2.42
CA GLU A 397 -29.86 5.32 -1.53
C GLU A 397 -30.05 3.83 -1.23
N GLU A 398 -29.50 2.93 -2.07
CA GLU A 398 -29.55 1.48 -1.89
C GLU A 398 -28.35 0.95 -1.06
N GLY A 399 -27.43 1.83 -0.65
CA GLY A 399 -26.22 1.51 0.10
C GLY A 399 -25.07 0.98 -0.75
N TRP A 400 -25.08 1.19 -2.06
CA TRP A 400 -23.95 0.87 -2.92
C TRP A 400 -22.91 1.98 -2.87
N LEU A 401 -21.66 1.58 -2.61
CA LEU A 401 -20.49 2.44 -2.71
C LEU A 401 -20.03 2.49 -4.17
N HIS A 402 -20.04 3.68 -4.75
CA HIS A 402 -19.44 4.03 -6.03
C HIS A 402 -17.94 4.21 -5.85
N THR A 403 -17.16 3.27 -6.39
CA THR A 403 -15.71 3.24 -6.12
C THR A 403 -14.91 4.21 -6.96
N GLY A 404 -15.46 4.69 -8.08
CA GLY A 404 -14.75 5.46 -9.09
C GLY A 404 -13.74 4.62 -9.89
N ASP A 405 -13.70 3.31 -9.70
CA ASP A 405 -12.88 2.37 -10.46
C ASP A 405 -13.74 1.69 -11.53
N VAL A 406 -13.22 1.54 -12.75
CA VAL A 406 -13.86 0.81 -13.85
C VAL A 406 -13.34 -0.61 -13.88
N GLY A 407 -14.24 -1.58 -14.00
CA GLY A 407 -13.92 -2.99 -14.04
C GLY A 407 -14.68 -3.76 -15.11
N VAL A 408 -14.27 -5.01 -15.29
CA VAL A 408 -14.96 -6.01 -16.10
C VAL A 408 -14.97 -7.34 -15.38
N PHE A 409 -16.04 -8.11 -15.50
CA PHE A 409 -16.06 -9.48 -15.03
C PHE A 409 -15.55 -10.43 -16.11
N GLU A 410 -14.55 -11.21 -15.80
CA GLU A 410 -14.05 -12.33 -16.60
C GLU A 410 -14.52 -13.65 -15.97
N GLY A 411 -15.77 -14.05 -16.29
CA GLY A 411 -16.50 -15.08 -15.54
C GLY A 411 -16.93 -14.54 -14.18
N GLU A 412 -16.53 -15.19 -13.09
CA GLU A 412 -16.79 -14.71 -11.73
C GLU A 412 -15.71 -13.76 -11.18
N PHE A 413 -14.60 -13.58 -11.90
CA PHE A 413 -13.45 -12.80 -11.47
C PHE A 413 -13.57 -11.34 -11.89
N LEU A 414 -13.41 -10.42 -10.96
CA LEU A 414 -13.34 -8.99 -11.24
C LEU A 414 -11.93 -8.63 -11.72
N LYS A 415 -11.84 -7.90 -12.82
CA LYS A 415 -10.64 -7.24 -13.29
C LYS A 415 -10.84 -5.74 -13.24
N ILE A 416 -10.00 -5.04 -12.49
CA ILE A 416 -9.97 -3.57 -12.51
C ILE A 416 -9.26 -3.14 -13.80
N VAL A 417 -9.87 -2.24 -14.54
CA VAL A 417 -9.33 -1.68 -15.77
C VAL A 417 -8.51 -0.43 -15.47
N ASP A 418 -9.13 0.56 -14.82
CA ASP A 418 -8.49 1.81 -14.42
C ASP A 418 -9.42 2.64 -13.53
N ARG A 419 -8.93 3.79 -13.04
CA ARG A 419 -9.77 4.84 -12.47
C ARG A 419 -10.62 5.49 -13.57
N LYS A 420 -11.91 5.69 -13.31
CA LYS A 420 -12.87 6.30 -14.27
C LYS A 420 -12.37 7.63 -14.85
N LYS A 421 -11.77 8.46 -14.00
CA LYS A 421 -11.23 9.78 -14.36
C LYS A 421 -9.83 9.75 -14.98
N ASP A 422 -9.10 8.64 -14.88
CA ASP A 422 -7.75 8.50 -15.41
C ASP A 422 -7.75 7.83 -16.79
N ILE A 423 -8.90 7.30 -17.25
CA ILE A 423 -9.06 6.74 -18.58
C ILE A 423 -8.79 7.82 -19.64
N ILE A 424 -7.83 7.55 -20.50
CA ILE A 424 -7.44 8.42 -21.60
C ILE A 424 -8.43 8.25 -22.76
N ILE A 425 -8.98 9.35 -23.27
CA ILE A 425 -9.76 9.39 -24.51
C ILE A 425 -8.92 10.09 -25.57
N THR A 426 -8.36 9.30 -26.49
CA THR A 426 -7.54 9.86 -27.57
C THR A 426 -8.34 10.74 -28.50
N SER A 427 -7.69 11.59 -29.32
CA SER A 427 -8.38 12.42 -30.32
C SER A 427 -9.15 11.60 -31.37
N GLY A 428 -8.87 10.32 -31.51
CA GLY A 428 -9.61 9.38 -32.36
C GLY A 428 -10.77 8.68 -31.64
N GLY A 429 -11.11 9.08 -30.40
CA GLY A 429 -12.23 8.52 -29.62
C GLY A 429 -11.96 7.12 -29.02
N LYS A 430 -10.70 6.68 -28.96
CA LYS A 430 -10.36 5.40 -28.32
C LYS A 430 -10.14 5.60 -26.83
N ASN A 431 -10.81 4.78 -26.02
CA ASN A 431 -10.57 4.67 -24.59
C ASN A 431 -9.35 3.80 -24.34
N VAL A 432 -8.43 4.28 -23.53
CA VAL A 432 -7.17 3.59 -23.18
C VAL A 432 -6.98 3.67 -21.68
N SER A 433 -6.73 2.52 -21.05
CA SER A 433 -6.23 2.47 -19.68
C SER A 433 -4.73 2.78 -19.66
N PRO A 434 -4.30 3.94 -19.13
CA PRO A 434 -2.87 4.22 -18.97
C PRO A 434 -2.20 3.22 -18.04
N GLN A 435 -2.88 2.80 -17.00
CA GLN A 435 -2.35 1.92 -15.97
C GLN A 435 -1.94 0.53 -16.50
N GLU A 436 -2.71 -0.03 -17.46
CA GLU A 436 -2.33 -1.30 -18.10
C GLU A 436 -0.99 -1.20 -18.82
N ILE A 437 -0.75 -0.10 -19.54
CA ILE A 437 0.48 0.13 -20.29
C ILE A 437 1.64 0.42 -19.32
N GLU A 438 1.41 1.28 -18.33
CA GLU A 438 2.39 1.65 -17.30
C GLU A 438 2.90 0.43 -16.53
N ASN A 439 2.00 -0.47 -16.14
CA ASN A 439 2.38 -1.70 -15.46
C ASN A 439 3.26 -2.61 -16.32
N LYS A 440 3.00 -2.71 -17.63
CA LYS A 440 3.86 -3.46 -18.55
C LYS A 440 5.25 -2.84 -18.71
N ILE A 441 5.33 -1.50 -18.76
CA ILE A 441 6.60 -0.77 -18.83
C ILE A 441 7.41 -0.99 -17.54
N LYS A 442 6.76 -0.96 -16.38
CA LYS A 442 7.38 -1.15 -15.05
C LYS A 442 7.86 -2.58 -14.75
N ILE A 443 7.54 -3.57 -15.59
CA ILE A 443 8.17 -4.91 -15.48
C ILE A 443 9.69 -4.83 -15.70
N SER A 444 10.16 -3.83 -16.44
CA SER A 444 11.58 -3.60 -16.66
C SER A 444 12.30 -3.22 -15.37
N PRO A 445 13.41 -3.88 -15.01
CA PRO A 445 14.19 -3.51 -13.83
C PRO A 445 14.89 -2.16 -13.93
N PHE A 446 14.87 -1.52 -15.09
CA PHE A 446 15.50 -0.22 -15.34
C PHE A 446 14.53 0.96 -15.18
N ILE A 447 13.23 0.68 -15.10
CA ILE A 447 12.18 1.69 -15.05
C ILE A 447 11.52 1.64 -13.67
N LYS A 448 11.57 2.78 -12.96
CA LYS A 448 10.96 2.97 -11.65
C LYS A 448 9.48 3.31 -11.79
N ASP A 449 9.19 4.31 -12.64
CA ASP A 449 7.84 4.80 -12.88
C ASP A 449 7.64 5.15 -14.35
N ALA A 450 6.40 5.05 -14.81
CA ALA A 450 5.98 5.46 -16.14
C ALA A 450 4.59 6.11 -16.05
N ILE A 451 4.43 7.23 -16.73
CA ILE A 451 3.16 7.98 -16.81
C ILE A 451 2.79 8.11 -18.29
N VAL A 452 1.72 7.41 -18.67
CA VAL A 452 1.21 7.46 -20.05
C VAL A 452 0.41 8.73 -20.26
N ILE A 453 0.71 9.44 -21.33
CA ILE A 453 0.08 10.68 -21.76
C ILE A 453 -0.61 10.43 -23.11
N GLY A 454 -1.82 10.95 -23.29
CA GLY A 454 -2.54 10.74 -24.56
C GLY A 454 -3.95 11.29 -24.62
N ASP A 455 -4.45 11.89 -23.53
CA ASP A 455 -5.80 12.45 -23.51
C ASP A 455 -5.93 13.56 -24.57
N LYS A 456 -6.93 13.44 -25.45
CA LYS A 456 -7.17 14.31 -26.62
C LYS A 456 -5.99 14.41 -27.60
N ARG A 457 -4.97 13.53 -27.48
CA ARG A 457 -3.80 13.50 -28.37
C ARG A 457 -3.94 12.45 -29.47
N LYS A 458 -3.16 12.59 -30.56
CA LYS A 458 -3.19 11.70 -31.74
C LYS A 458 -2.54 10.34 -31.48
N PHE A 459 -1.66 10.23 -30.51
CA PHE A 459 -0.93 9.02 -30.13
C PHE A 459 -0.55 9.08 -28.66
N LEU A 460 -0.16 7.92 -28.10
CA LEU A 460 0.32 7.83 -26.73
C LEU A 460 1.81 8.15 -26.63
N SER A 461 2.18 8.87 -25.60
CA SER A 461 3.56 9.08 -25.17
C SER A 461 3.72 8.74 -23.69
N ALA A 462 4.95 8.71 -23.18
CA ALA A 462 5.22 8.45 -21.78
C ALA A 462 6.28 9.37 -21.19
N LEU A 463 6.07 9.79 -19.93
CA LEU A 463 7.12 10.27 -19.06
C LEU A 463 7.65 9.06 -18.28
N VAL A 464 8.98 8.93 -18.16
CA VAL A 464 9.60 7.75 -17.55
C VAL A 464 10.67 8.16 -16.54
N ALA A 465 10.56 7.61 -15.33
CA ALA A 465 11.59 7.70 -14.30
C ALA A 465 12.39 6.39 -14.26
N ILE A 466 13.72 6.50 -14.19
CA ILE A 466 14.61 5.33 -14.11
C ILE A 466 14.73 4.81 -12.67
N GLU A 467 14.97 3.51 -12.51
CA GLU A 467 15.45 2.94 -11.26
C GLU A 467 16.95 3.23 -11.14
N PHE A 468 17.27 4.30 -10.40
CA PHE A 468 18.61 4.92 -10.39
C PHE A 468 19.73 3.91 -10.10
N ASP A 469 19.62 3.15 -9.03
CA ASP A 469 20.67 2.20 -8.63
C ASP A 469 20.91 1.13 -9.69
N THR A 470 19.85 0.61 -10.30
CA THR A 470 19.95 -0.43 -11.33
C THR A 470 20.57 0.11 -12.62
N VAL A 471 20.14 1.32 -13.04
CA VAL A 471 20.66 1.96 -14.25
C VAL A 471 22.09 2.46 -14.03
N SER A 472 22.41 3.00 -12.86
CA SER A 472 23.77 3.40 -12.48
C SER A 472 24.73 2.22 -12.54
N ASN A 473 24.38 1.10 -11.92
CA ASN A 473 25.17 -0.12 -11.98
C ASN A 473 25.33 -0.65 -13.41
N TRP A 474 24.28 -0.56 -14.24
CA TRP A 474 24.37 -0.93 -15.66
C TRP A 474 25.30 0.01 -16.43
N ALA A 475 25.22 1.32 -16.20
CA ALA A 475 26.05 2.34 -16.84
C ALA A 475 27.54 2.16 -16.48
N LEU A 476 27.85 1.94 -15.20
CA LEU A 476 29.22 1.65 -14.73
C LEU A 476 29.83 0.45 -15.46
N ARG A 477 29.08 -0.63 -15.65
CA ARG A 477 29.55 -1.81 -16.40
C ARG A 477 29.78 -1.55 -17.89
N LYS A 478 29.13 -0.51 -18.43
CA LYS A 478 29.29 -0.07 -19.81
C LYS A 478 30.34 1.03 -19.95
N ASN A 479 31.02 1.40 -18.85
CA ASN A 479 31.95 2.51 -18.77
C ASN A 479 31.32 3.86 -19.20
N ILE A 480 30.03 4.05 -18.84
CA ILE A 480 29.30 5.31 -19.05
C ILE A 480 29.44 6.14 -17.77
N PRO A 481 30.25 7.22 -17.80
CA PRO A 481 30.43 8.07 -16.63
C PRO A 481 29.17 8.89 -16.35
N HIS A 482 28.82 9.01 -15.08
CA HIS A 482 27.70 9.84 -14.60
C HIS A 482 27.93 10.23 -13.13
N THR A 483 27.30 11.29 -12.69
CA THR A 483 27.44 11.83 -11.33
C THR A 483 26.12 11.96 -10.60
N THR A 484 25.06 12.32 -11.29
CA THR A 484 23.74 12.57 -10.71
C THR A 484 22.67 11.79 -11.46
N TYR A 485 21.47 11.72 -10.86
CA TYR A 485 20.28 11.17 -11.52
C TYR A 485 20.03 11.85 -12.87
N ARG A 486 20.04 13.18 -12.88
CA ARG A 486 19.80 13.99 -14.09
C ARG A 486 20.81 13.66 -15.19
N ASP A 487 22.11 13.72 -14.84
CA ASP A 487 23.18 13.39 -15.81
C ASP A 487 23.00 11.98 -16.38
N LEU A 488 22.63 11.01 -15.54
CA LEU A 488 22.38 9.64 -15.99
C LEU A 488 21.16 9.54 -16.91
N SER A 489 20.05 10.19 -16.57
CA SER A 489 18.80 10.16 -17.34
C SER A 489 18.94 10.84 -18.72
N GLU A 490 19.84 11.82 -18.86
CA GLU A 490 20.10 12.54 -20.10
C GLU A 490 21.07 11.78 -21.05
N LYS A 491 21.76 10.71 -20.57
CA LYS A 491 22.65 9.91 -21.43
C LYS A 491 21.87 9.20 -22.54
N LYS A 492 22.36 9.33 -23.77
CA LYS A 492 21.75 8.68 -24.94
C LYS A 492 21.64 7.17 -24.78
N GLU A 493 22.66 6.54 -24.23
CA GLU A 493 22.71 5.09 -24.01
C GLU A 493 21.62 4.64 -23.01
N VAL A 494 21.30 5.47 -22.03
CA VAL A 494 20.20 5.21 -21.05
C VAL A 494 18.85 5.41 -21.73
N GLN A 495 18.70 6.46 -22.53
CA GLN A 495 17.48 6.67 -23.33
C GLN A 495 17.24 5.51 -24.30
N ASP A 496 18.29 5.03 -24.99
CA ASP A 496 18.21 3.87 -25.87
C ASP A 496 17.86 2.58 -25.10
N LEU A 497 18.38 2.42 -23.88
CA LEU A 497 18.01 1.31 -22.99
C LEU A 497 16.53 1.36 -22.64
N VAL A 498 16.04 2.49 -22.15
CA VAL A 498 14.63 2.68 -21.76
C VAL A 498 13.71 2.51 -22.97
N TRP A 499 14.08 3.05 -24.14
CA TRP A 499 13.29 2.86 -25.35
C TRP A 499 13.12 1.39 -25.74
N LYS A 500 14.19 0.59 -25.64
CA LYS A 500 14.12 -0.86 -25.88
C LYS A 500 13.15 -1.56 -24.94
N GLU A 501 13.08 -1.13 -23.69
CA GLU A 501 12.14 -1.70 -22.73
C GLU A 501 10.68 -1.27 -23.04
N ILE A 502 10.47 -0.03 -23.47
CA ILE A 502 9.16 0.45 -23.94
C ILE A 502 8.69 -0.33 -25.18
N ILE A 503 9.57 -0.60 -26.14
CA ILE A 503 9.23 -1.43 -27.32
C ILE A 503 8.77 -2.83 -26.89
N LYS A 504 9.46 -3.46 -25.96
CA LYS A 504 9.03 -4.77 -25.42
C LYS A 504 7.66 -4.73 -24.76
N ALA A 505 7.36 -3.63 -24.04
CA ALA A 505 6.03 -3.43 -23.45
C ALA A 505 4.98 -3.24 -24.54
N ASN A 506 5.28 -2.47 -25.59
CA ASN A 506 4.39 -2.26 -26.74
C ASN A 506 4.01 -3.59 -27.43
N GLU A 507 4.98 -4.51 -27.61
CA GLU A 507 4.73 -5.83 -28.20
C GLU A 507 3.74 -6.69 -27.40
N GLN A 508 3.56 -6.37 -26.11
CA GLN A 508 2.67 -7.08 -25.20
C GLN A 508 1.32 -6.38 -25.02
N THR A 509 1.14 -5.18 -25.59
CA THR A 509 -0.13 -4.44 -25.50
C THR A 509 -1.03 -4.73 -26.71
N SER A 510 -2.33 -4.94 -26.45
CA SER A 510 -3.36 -5.08 -27.49
C SER A 510 -3.97 -3.76 -27.93
N THR A 511 -3.58 -2.66 -27.29
CA THR A 511 -4.14 -1.31 -27.47
C THR A 511 -3.23 -0.43 -28.33
N LEU A 512 -3.09 0.85 -27.98
CA LEU A 512 -2.22 1.78 -28.69
C LEU A 512 -0.80 1.71 -28.13
N GLU A 513 0.19 1.82 -29.02
CA GLU A 513 1.62 1.84 -28.68
C GLU A 513 2.09 3.22 -28.21
N ILE A 514 3.03 3.23 -27.26
CA ILE A 514 3.81 4.43 -26.92
C ILE A 514 4.72 4.75 -28.11
N ARG A 515 4.57 5.94 -28.66
CA ARG A 515 5.34 6.39 -29.84
C ARG A 515 6.52 7.31 -29.52
N LYS A 516 6.43 8.05 -28.42
CA LYS A 516 7.49 8.94 -27.95
C LYS A 516 7.56 8.87 -26.44
N PHE A 517 8.71 9.18 -25.87
CA PHE A 517 8.89 9.30 -24.42
C PHE A 517 9.85 10.44 -24.09
N ARG A 518 9.80 10.87 -22.83
CA ARG A 518 10.80 11.74 -22.22
C ARG A 518 11.16 11.19 -20.84
N MET A 519 12.43 11.36 -20.48
CA MET A 519 12.89 11.03 -19.14
C MET A 519 12.49 12.12 -18.17
N ILE A 520 12.02 11.72 -16.99
CA ILE A 520 11.87 12.63 -15.85
C ILE A 520 13.29 12.91 -15.33
N PRO A 521 13.71 14.19 -15.20
CA PRO A 521 15.11 14.54 -14.92
C PRO A 521 15.50 14.45 -13.44
N LYS A 522 14.61 13.98 -12.59
CA LYS A 522 14.79 13.84 -11.12
C LYS A 522 14.11 12.58 -10.60
N GLU A 523 14.44 12.15 -9.42
CA GLU A 523 13.59 11.21 -8.70
C GLU A 523 12.32 11.91 -8.23
N LEU A 524 11.20 11.18 -8.28
CA LEU A 524 9.92 11.69 -7.80
C LEU A 524 9.91 11.62 -6.28
N ASP A 525 9.41 12.66 -5.64
CA ASP A 525 9.37 12.79 -4.19
C ASP A 525 7.96 13.15 -3.68
N HIS A 526 7.69 12.77 -2.43
CA HIS A 526 6.46 13.13 -1.72
C HIS A 526 6.48 14.61 -1.28
N GLU A 527 7.61 15.11 -0.82
CA GLU A 527 7.75 16.49 -0.36
C GLU A 527 7.48 17.52 -1.47
N ASP A 528 7.84 17.18 -2.71
CA ASP A 528 7.54 17.99 -3.89
C ASP A 528 6.06 17.86 -4.36
N GLY A 529 5.26 17.09 -3.63
CA GLY A 529 3.85 16.88 -3.94
C GLY A 529 3.58 15.95 -5.13
N GLU A 530 4.58 15.27 -5.68
CA GLU A 530 4.51 14.41 -6.87
C GLU A 530 3.94 13.03 -6.55
N LEU A 531 4.19 12.58 -5.34
CA LEU A 531 3.71 11.30 -4.80
C LEU A 531 2.74 11.54 -3.65
N THR A 532 1.86 10.58 -3.40
CA THR A 532 1.11 10.52 -2.14
C THR A 532 2.02 9.98 -1.04
N ALA A 533 1.62 10.11 0.23
CA ALA A 533 2.31 9.49 1.36
C ALA A 533 2.45 7.96 1.22
N THR A 534 1.58 7.32 0.43
CA THR A 534 1.68 5.88 0.06
C THR A 534 2.50 5.63 -1.20
N GLN A 535 3.31 6.59 -1.63
CA GLN A 535 4.19 6.49 -2.81
C GLN A 535 3.43 6.27 -4.14
N LYS A 536 2.15 6.68 -4.22
CA LYS A 536 1.38 6.67 -5.47
C LYS A 536 1.59 7.97 -6.23
N ILE A 537 1.73 7.87 -7.54
CA ILE A 537 1.90 9.02 -8.42
C ILE A 537 0.65 9.91 -8.41
N LYS A 538 0.84 11.21 -8.20
CA LYS A 538 -0.19 12.23 -8.41
C LYS A 538 -0.12 12.70 -9.88
N ARG A 539 -0.80 11.97 -10.75
CA ARG A 539 -0.73 12.13 -12.22
C ARG A 539 -0.90 13.59 -12.68
N ASN A 540 -1.91 14.29 -12.15
CA ASN A 540 -2.19 15.67 -12.56
C ASN A 540 -1.05 16.63 -12.22
N VAL A 541 -0.41 16.45 -11.06
CA VAL A 541 0.75 17.25 -10.63
C VAL A 541 1.91 17.05 -11.60
N LEU A 542 2.20 15.80 -11.97
CA LEU A 542 3.30 15.52 -12.91
C LEU A 542 3.01 16.02 -14.33
N ILE A 543 1.76 15.94 -14.79
CA ILE A 543 1.37 16.49 -16.10
C ILE A 543 1.56 18.01 -16.14
N GLU A 544 1.21 18.71 -15.06
CA GLU A 544 1.39 20.15 -14.95
C GLU A 544 2.88 20.52 -14.87
N GLN A 545 3.61 19.87 -13.96
CA GLN A 545 5.03 20.16 -13.70
C GLN A 545 5.92 19.88 -14.91
N PHE A 546 5.65 18.82 -15.66
CA PHE A 546 6.42 18.42 -16.84
C PHE A 546 5.72 18.75 -18.16
N SER A 547 4.84 19.76 -18.15
CA SER A 547 4.06 20.15 -19.33
C SER A 547 4.94 20.49 -20.55
N GLU A 548 6.08 21.15 -20.36
CA GLU A 548 7.04 21.46 -21.44
C GLU A 548 7.57 20.19 -22.11
N LEU A 549 8.02 19.19 -21.32
CA LEU A 549 8.49 17.91 -21.83
C LEU A 549 7.37 17.15 -22.58
N ILE A 550 6.14 17.31 -22.11
CA ILE A 550 4.97 16.69 -22.76
C ILE A 550 4.72 17.34 -24.12
N GLU A 551 4.70 18.68 -24.21
CA GLU A 551 4.47 19.37 -25.47
C GLU A 551 5.56 19.09 -26.51
N GLU A 552 6.84 18.95 -26.10
CA GLU A 552 7.92 18.52 -26.99
C GLU A 552 7.68 17.16 -27.64
N MET A 553 6.95 16.26 -26.97
CA MET A 553 6.63 14.94 -27.55
C MET A 553 5.57 15.05 -28.66
N TYR A 554 4.76 16.09 -28.67
CA TYR A 554 3.65 16.28 -29.62
C TYR A 554 3.90 17.35 -30.69
N SER A 555 4.97 18.15 -30.53
CA SER A 555 5.45 19.10 -31.52
C SER A 555 6.10 18.47 -32.80
#